data_5164c46e180114e28451ef95e591bfdf
#
_entry.id   5164c46e180114e28451ef95e591bfdf
#
_cell.length_a   1.000
_cell.length_b   1.000
_cell.length_c   1.000
_cell.angle_alpha   90.00
_cell.angle_beta   90.00
_cell.angle_gamma   90.00
#
_symmetry.space_group_name_H-M   'P 1'
#
loop_
_entity.id
_entity.type
_entity.pdbx_description
1 polymer ?
#
loop_
_entity_poly.entity_id
_entity_poly.type
_entity_poly.pdbx_seq_one_letter_code
_entity_poly.pdbx_strand_id
1 'polypeptide(L)'
;MVVVRCKNEYIEDGEWKGNELTLNHINNSFIITHLNIKDQTYINKEFTKEELIRYLDVLYMQRIETGFIESCFNYLSNLNK
;
A
#
# COMPACT_ATOMS: atom_id res chain seq x y z
N MET A 1 -10.59 -1.91 -7.71
CA MET A 1 -11.22 -1.96 -6.37
C MET A 1 -10.14 -1.94 -5.30
N VAL A 2 -10.30 -1.08 -4.31
CA VAL A 2 -9.37 -1.04 -3.18
C VAL A 2 -9.58 -2.29 -2.33
N VAL A 3 -8.53 -3.05 -2.12
CA VAL A 3 -8.58 -4.30 -1.36
C VAL A 3 -7.79 -4.24 -0.05
N VAL A 4 -6.85 -3.31 0.06
CA VAL A 4 -6.11 -3.05 1.30
C VAL A 4 -5.96 -1.55 1.45
N ARG A 5 -6.13 -1.05 2.65
CA ARG A 5 -5.93 0.37 2.97
C ARG A 5 -5.32 0.50 4.35
N CYS A 6 -4.23 1.25 4.43
CA CYS A 6 -3.60 1.62 5.71
C CYS A 6 -3.41 3.12 5.73
N LYS A 7 -3.92 3.77 6.77
CA LYS A 7 -3.85 5.21 6.92
C LYS A 7 -3.18 5.54 8.25
N ASN A 8 -2.16 6.38 8.20
CA ASN A 8 -1.52 6.93 9.37
C ASN A 8 -1.65 8.45 9.29
N GLU A 9 -2.58 9.00 10.07
CA GLU A 9 -2.95 10.40 10.01
C GLU A 9 -2.81 11.01 11.40
N TYR A 10 -2.18 12.17 11.48
CA TYR A 10 -1.97 12.86 12.75
C TYR A 10 -1.96 14.37 12.54
N ILE A 11 -2.12 15.13 13.63
CA ILE A 11 -2.07 16.58 13.60
C ILE A 11 -0.73 17.03 14.20
N GLU A 12 -0.03 17.90 13.48
CA GLU A 12 1.22 18.51 13.94
C GLU A 12 1.23 19.97 13.48
N ASP A 13 1.49 20.88 14.42
CA ASP A 13 1.49 22.33 14.16
C ASP A 13 0.18 22.81 13.53
N GLY A 14 -0.95 22.23 13.95
CA GLY A 14 -2.27 22.62 13.46
C GLY A 14 -2.62 22.09 12.09
N GLU A 15 -1.79 21.25 11.50
CA GLU A 15 -2.01 20.69 10.16
C GLU A 15 -2.15 19.18 10.20
N TRP A 16 -2.99 18.66 9.33
CA TRP A 16 -3.08 17.21 9.11
C TRP A 16 -1.88 16.74 8.29
N LYS A 17 -1.21 15.69 8.78
CA LYS A 17 -0.05 15.08 8.15
C LYS A 17 -0.19 13.57 8.16
N GLY A 18 0.70 12.91 7.44
CA GLY A 18 0.77 11.46 7.40
C GLY A 18 0.65 10.90 6.00
N ASN A 19 0.32 9.62 5.94
CA ASN A 19 0.29 8.87 4.68
C ASN A 19 -0.90 7.93 4.64
N GLU A 20 -1.36 7.65 3.43
CA GLU A 20 -2.29 6.57 3.19
C GLU A 20 -1.73 5.68 2.09
N LEU A 21 -1.70 4.37 2.36
CA LEU A 21 -1.30 3.38 1.37
C LEU A 21 -2.51 2.53 1.01
N THR A 22 -2.74 2.37 -0.28
CA THR A 22 -3.82 1.51 -0.77
C THR A 22 -3.28 0.53 -1.78
N LEU A 23 -3.88 -0.65 -1.82
CA LEU A 23 -3.68 -1.62 -2.87
C LEU A 23 -4.99 -1.76 -3.63
N ASN A 24 -4.95 -1.50 -4.92
CA ASN A 24 -6.05 -1.74 -5.84
C ASN A 24 -5.76 -2.98 -6.65
N HIS A 25 -6.77 -3.81 -6.84
CA HIS A 25 -6.67 -4.98 -7.70
C HIS A 25 -7.71 -4.85 -8.80
N ILE A 26 -7.24 -4.71 -10.04
CA ILE A 26 -8.10 -4.52 -11.23
C ILE A 26 -7.65 -5.53 -12.27
N ASN A 27 -8.49 -6.53 -12.54
CA ASN A 27 -8.14 -7.65 -13.42
C ASN A 27 -6.87 -8.34 -12.95
N ASN A 28 -5.81 -8.33 -13.77
CA ASN A 28 -4.53 -8.94 -13.42
C ASN A 28 -3.48 -7.92 -12.97
N SER A 29 -3.90 -6.66 -12.75
CA SER A 29 -3.01 -5.60 -12.33
C SER A 29 -3.22 -5.24 -10.87
N PHE A 30 -2.10 -4.92 -10.21
CA PHE A 30 -2.09 -4.49 -8.82
C PHE A 30 -1.46 -3.10 -8.77
N ILE A 31 -2.16 -2.15 -8.16
CA ILE A 31 -1.70 -0.76 -8.10
C ILE A 31 -1.58 -0.36 -6.63
N ILE A 32 -0.36 0.04 -6.24
CA ILE A 32 -0.13 0.62 -4.92
C ILE A 32 -0.12 2.14 -5.08
N THR A 33 -0.97 2.80 -4.31
CA THR A 33 -1.03 4.26 -4.25
C THR A 33 -0.54 4.72 -2.89
N HIS A 34 0.41 5.64 -2.91
CA HIS A 34 0.94 6.29 -1.72
C HIS A 34 0.51 7.76 -1.75
N LEU A 35 -0.37 8.13 -0.82
CA LEU A 35 -0.87 9.51 -0.69
C LEU A 35 -0.16 10.20 0.46
N ASN A 36 0.40 11.38 0.19
CA ASN A 36 0.90 12.28 1.22
C ASN A 36 -0.27 13.17 1.64
N ILE A 37 -0.69 13.06 2.91
CA ILE A 37 -1.91 13.74 3.38
C ILE A 37 -1.73 15.25 3.41
N LYS A 38 -0.58 15.74 3.89
CA LYS A 38 -0.35 17.18 3.99
C LYS A 38 -0.39 17.85 2.61
N ASP A 39 0.33 17.30 1.66
CA ASP A 39 0.50 17.91 0.34
C ASP A 39 -0.60 17.52 -0.65
N GLN A 40 -1.40 16.51 -0.31
CA GLN A 40 -2.42 15.95 -1.20
C GLN A 40 -1.82 15.48 -2.54
N THR A 41 -0.57 15.02 -2.49
CA THR A 41 0.13 14.43 -3.64
C THR A 41 0.15 12.92 -3.51
N TYR A 42 0.17 12.22 -4.63
CA TYR A 42 0.20 10.76 -4.59
C TYR A 42 1.08 10.20 -5.69
N ILE A 43 1.54 8.97 -5.47
CA ILE A 43 2.34 8.20 -6.42
C ILE A 43 1.67 6.85 -6.59
N ASN A 44 1.47 6.45 -7.84
CA ASN A 44 0.94 5.13 -8.19
C ASN A 44 2.04 4.27 -8.77
N LYS A 45 2.08 2.99 -8.37
CA LYS A 45 2.96 1.99 -8.98
C LYS A 45 2.12 0.78 -9.35
N GLU A 46 2.25 0.33 -10.58
CA GLU A 46 1.50 -0.81 -11.11
C GLU A 46 2.39 -2.04 -11.21
N PHE A 47 1.84 -3.19 -10.84
CA PHE A 47 2.58 -4.45 -10.78
C PHE A 47 1.74 -5.61 -11.32
N THR A 48 2.43 -6.61 -11.89
CA THR A 48 1.85 -7.95 -12.00
C THR A 48 1.90 -8.60 -10.61
N LYS A 49 1.25 -9.75 -10.43
CA LYS A 49 1.27 -10.44 -9.14
C LYS A 49 2.68 -10.78 -8.70
N GLU A 50 3.50 -11.30 -9.61
CA GLU A 50 4.89 -11.69 -9.32
C GLU A 50 5.75 -10.49 -8.96
N GLU A 51 5.59 -9.39 -9.69
CA GLU A 51 6.31 -8.15 -9.39
C GLU A 51 5.90 -7.58 -8.03
N LEU A 52 4.61 -7.64 -7.72
CA LEU A 52 4.10 -7.16 -6.44
C LEU A 52 4.70 -7.95 -5.28
N ILE A 53 4.72 -9.28 -5.39
CA ILE A 53 5.28 -10.13 -4.34
C ILE A 53 6.74 -9.78 -4.09
N ARG A 54 7.53 -9.60 -5.15
CA ARG A 54 8.95 -9.23 -5.02
C ARG A 54 9.12 -7.85 -4.37
N TYR A 55 8.29 -6.90 -4.79
CA TYR A 55 8.34 -5.55 -4.23
C TYR A 55 8.01 -5.56 -2.73
N LEU A 56 6.94 -6.27 -2.36
CA LEU A 56 6.54 -6.39 -0.96
C LEU A 56 7.59 -7.09 -0.11
N ASP A 57 8.23 -8.14 -0.65
CA ASP A 57 9.31 -8.84 0.07
C ASP A 57 10.47 -7.91 0.39
N VAL A 58 10.90 -7.08 -0.57
CA VAL A 58 11.99 -6.13 -0.37
C VAL A 58 11.63 -5.12 0.72
N LEU A 59 10.43 -4.56 0.67
CA LEU A 59 9.98 -3.59 1.68
C LEU A 59 9.88 -4.25 3.06
N TYR A 60 9.38 -5.46 3.12
CA TYR A 60 9.24 -6.18 4.39
C TYR A 60 10.60 -6.46 5.02
N MET A 61 11.58 -6.84 4.22
CA MET A 61 12.94 -7.07 4.70
C MET A 61 13.57 -5.78 5.22
N GLN A 62 13.21 -4.64 4.65
CA GLN A 62 13.67 -3.33 5.10
C GLN A 62 12.82 -2.79 6.27
N ARG A 63 11.81 -3.53 6.69
CA ARG A 63 10.88 -3.17 7.77
C ARG A 63 10.14 -1.85 7.50
N ILE A 64 9.80 -1.61 6.23
CA ILE A 64 9.05 -0.43 5.81
C ILE A 64 7.58 -0.82 5.68
N GLU A 65 6.71 -0.10 6.39
CA GLU A 65 5.24 -0.26 6.31
C GLU A 65 4.78 -1.71 6.46
N THR A 66 5.30 -2.40 7.49
CA THR A 66 5.07 -3.83 7.66
C THR A 66 3.59 -4.20 7.84
N GLY A 67 2.80 -3.34 8.49
CA GLY A 67 1.37 -3.60 8.65
C GLY A 67 0.63 -3.63 7.33
N PHE A 68 0.92 -2.68 6.44
CA PHE A 68 0.34 -2.66 5.10
C PHE A 68 0.77 -3.88 4.30
N ILE A 69 2.07 -4.22 4.37
CA ILE A 69 2.63 -5.35 3.62
C ILE A 69 2.00 -6.68 4.06
N GLU A 70 1.87 -6.87 5.37
CA GLU A 70 1.23 -8.09 5.90
C GLU A 70 -0.21 -8.21 5.42
N SER A 71 -0.95 -7.11 5.38
CA SER A 71 -2.32 -7.10 4.86
C SER A 71 -2.35 -7.42 3.37
N CYS A 72 -1.38 -6.94 2.60
CA CYS A 72 -1.26 -7.27 1.18
C CYS A 72 -0.98 -8.76 0.98
N PHE A 73 -0.08 -9.34 1.77
CA PHE A 73 0.21 -10.78 1.69
C PHE A 73 -1.02 -11.61 2.06
N ASN A 74 -1.78 -11.19 3.07
CA ASN A 74 -3.03 -11.87 3.43
C ASN A 74 -4.02 -11.85 2.28
N TYR A 75 -4.17 -10.70 1.62
CA TYR A 75 -5.05 -10.60 0.46
C TYR A 75 -4.61 -11.55 -0.65
N LEU A 76 -3.32 -11.54 -0.98
CA LEU A 76 -2.77 -12.40 -2.04
C LEU A 76 -2.94 -13.88 -1.71
N SER A 77 -2.73 -14.28 -0.46
CA SER A 77 -2.95 -15.65 -0.02
C SER A 77 -4.39 -16.09 -0.22
N ASN A 78 -5.34 -15.20 0.05
CA ASN A 78 -6.76 -15.51 -0.07
C ASN A 78 -7.22 -15.63 -1.52
N LEU A 79 -6.51 -15.01 -2.47
CA LEU A 79 -6.83 -15.13 -3.88
C LEU A 79 -6.64 -16.56 -4.43
N ASN A 80 -5.79 -17.33 -3.77
CA ASN A 80 -5.45 -18.69 -4.21
C ASN A 80 -6.37 -19.76 -3.61
N LYS A 81 -7.39 -19.38 -2.88
CA LYS A 81 -8.34 -20.30 -2.24
C LYS A 81 -9.64 -20.49 -3.04
#